data_273fa101bf0eb1f463fac3f7faceaf45
#
_entry.id   273fa101bf0eb1f463fac3f7faceaf45
#
_cell.length_a   1.000
_cell.length_b   1.000
_cell.length_c   1.000
_cell.angle_alpha   90.00
_cell.angle_beta   90.00
_cell.angle_gamma   90.00
#
_symmetry.space_group_name_H-M   'P 1'
#
loop_
_entity.id
_entity.type
_entity.pdbx_description
1 polymer ?
#
loop_
_entity_poly.entity_id
_entity_poly.type
_entity_poly.pdbx_seq_one_letter_code
_entity_poly.pdbx_strand_id
1 'polypeptide(L)'
;MKVFFPGWHWLAALMAALTASVALAAPAAMLNLPDFDALAAKATETVNISLDPSLLGLAAGFLDSSNPDDAATKELIAGLKGIYVRNYTFDQDFSYPSAQVDLVRKQLAAPAWQRLVEVNNTKDHTHVQIYVAVDRGVANGLAIIASEPREFTIVNIVGAIDLAKLRRLEGKFGIPKLDLPNGKDGQGK
;
A
#
# COMPACT_ATOMS: atom_id res chain seq x y z
N MET A 1 -38.35 -2.86 -77.31
CA MET A 1 -38.72 -2.14 -76.08
C MET A 1 -37.71 -2.54 -75.04
N LYS A 2 -36.75 -1.65 -74.73
CA LYS A 2 -35.61 -1.91 -73.89
C LYS A 2 -36.01 -1.61 -72.44
N VAL A 3 -35.87 -2.56 -71.53
CA VAL A 3 -36.02 -2.35 -70.10
C VAL A 3 -34.64 -2.34 -69.47
N PHE A 4 -34.30 -1.19 -68.97
CA PHE A 4 -33.03 -0.87 -68.35
C PHE A 4 -33.14 -1.14 -66.84
N PHE A 5 -32.29 -2.03 -66.28
CA PHE A 5 -32.14 -2.19 -64.82
C PHE A 5 -30.95 -1.40 -64.38
N PRO A 6 -31.10 -0.45 -63.39
CA PRO A 6 -29.98 0.23 -62.78
C PRO A 6 -29.52 -0.52 -61.55
N GLY A 7 -28.26 -0.71 -61.52
CA GLY A 7 -27.28 -0.71 -60.46
C GLY A 7 -27.64 -1.10 -59.05
N TRP A 8 -27.16 -2.27 -58.69
CA TRP A 8 -27.05 -2.68 -57.28
C TRP A 8 -25.79 -2.06 -56.68
N HIS A 9 -25.98 -1.00 -55.94
CA HIS A 9 -24.89 -0.39 -55.19
C HIS A 9 -24.60 -1.26 -53.98
N TRP A 10 -23.40 -1.79 -53.93
CA TRP A 10 -22.80 -2.53 -52.86
C TRP A 10 -22.58 -1.57 -51.68
N LEU A 11 -23.42 -1.57 -50.69
CA LEU A 11 -23.16 -0.98 -49.41
C LEU A 11 -22.27 -1.95 -48.60
N ALA A 12 -20.97 -1.85 -48.83
CA ALA A 12 -19.98 -2.43 -47.92
C ALA A 12 -20.02 -1.61 -46.63
N ALA A 13 -20.81 -2.05 -45.65
CA ALA A 13 -20.76 -1.55 -44.30
C ALA A 13 -19.43 -1.96 -43.68
N LEU A 14 -18.49 -1.04 -43.64
CA LEU A 14 -17.22 -1.17 -42.92
C LEU A 14 -17.53 -1.07 -41.43
N MET A 15 -17.78 -2.21 -40.78
CA MET A 15 -17.81 -2.29 -39.31
C MET A 15 -16.37 -2.13 -38.79
N ALA A 16 -15.98 -0.91 -38.53
CA ALA A 16 -14.80 -0.64 -37.73
C ALA A 16 -15.11 -1.05 -36.26
N ALA A 17 -14.72 -2.28 -35.94
CA ALA A 17 -14.73 -2.72 -34.55
C ALA A 17 -13.69 -1.88 -33.75
N LEU A 18 -14.18 -0.86 -33.07
CA LEU A 18 -13.41 -0.10 -32.10
C LEU A 18 -13.16 -1.02 -30.93
N THR A 19 -12.06 -1.77 -30.93
CA THR A 19 -11.57 -2.46 -29.76
C THR A 19 -11.04 -1.40 -28.78
N ALA A 20 -11.92 -0.90 -27.93
CA ALA A 20 -11.50 -0.11 -26.78
C ALA A 20 -10.66 -1.03 -25.88
N SER A 21 -9.36 -0.92 -25.99
CA SER A 21 -8.44 -1.51 -25.03
C SER A 21 -8.69 -0.79 -23.70
N VAL A 22 -9.47 -1.41 -22.83
CA VAL A 22 -9.53 -0.98 -21.42
C VAL A 22 -8.13 -1.25 -20.87
N ALA A 23 -7.31 -0.21 -20.86
CA ALA A 23 -6.08 -0.23 -20.08
C ALA A 23 -6.52 -0.39 -18.62
N LEU A 24 -6.42 -1.60 -18.07
CA LEU A 24 -6.48 -1.78 -16.62
C LEU A 24 -5.30 -0.96 -16.06
N ALA A 25 -5.62 0.23 -15.57
CA ALA A 25 -4.66 1.00 -14.80
C ALA A 25 -4.20 0.08 -13.65
N ALA A 26 -2.87 -0.08 -13.54
CA ALA A 26 -2.31 -0.79 -12.39
C ALA A 26 -2.89 -0.15 -11.11
N PRO A 27 -3.28 -0.96 -10.14
CA PRO A 27 -3.88 -0.43 -8.92
C PRO A 27 -2.95 0.61 -8.31
N ALA A 28 -3.50 1.78 -7.99
CA ALA A 28 -2.75 2.83 -7.34
C ALA A 28 -2.30 2.30 -5.97
N ALA A 29 -1.02 1.99 -5.84
CA ALA A 29 -0.43 1.51 -4.58
C ALA A 29 -0.39 2.61 -3.51
N MET A 30 -0.60 3.86 -3.93
CA MET A 30 -0.70 5.01 -3.03
C MET A 30 -2.13 5.14 -2.50
N LEU A 31 -2.27 5.12 -1.17
CA LEU A 31 -3.53 5.34 -0.49
C LEU A 31 -3.80 6.83 -0.32
N ASN A 32 -5.05 7.21 -0.50
CA ASN A 32 -5.52 8.51 -0.07
C ASN A 32 -5.88 8.42 1.43
N LEU A 33 -4.98 8.90 2.29
CA LEU A 33 -5.20 8.90 3.73
C LEU A 33 -6.07 10.11 4.08
N PRO A 34 -7.23 9.91 4.73
CA PRO A 34 -8.06 11.01 5.18
C PRO A 34 -7.35 11.81 6.28
N ASP A 35 -7.80 13.03 6.51
CA ASP A 35 -7.40 13.78 7.68
C ASP A 35 -8.00 13.15 8.93
N PHE A 36 -7.13 12.80 9.86
CA PHE A 36 -7.52 12.22 11.13
C PHE A 36 -7.54 13.27 12.25
N ASP A 37 -8.02 14.47 11.96
CA ASP A 37 -8.04 15.60 12.90
C ASP A 37 -8.71 15.27 14.23
N ALA A 38 -9.79 14.48 14.18
CA ALA A 38 -10.48 14.04 15.39
C ALA A 38 -9.64 13.07 16.26
N LEU A 39 -8.70 12.33 15.66
CA LEU A 39 -7.72 11.53 16.39
C LEU A 39 -6.58 12.42 16.88
N ALA A 40 -6.04 13.26 16.02
CA ALA A 40 -4.96 14.18 16.35
C ALA A 40 -5.31 15.09 17.54
N ALA A 41 -6.56 15.59 17.60
CA ALA A 41 -7.03 16.45 18.69
C ALA A 41 -7.08 15.73 20.05
N LYS A 42 -7.05 14.40 20.10
CA LYS A 42 -7.10 13.59 21.33
C LYS A 42 -5.79 12.87 21.62
N ALA A 43 -4.90 12.81 20.64
CA ALA A 43 -3.60 12.18 20.77
C ALA A 43 -2.67 13.04 21.63
N THR A 44 -1.85 12.38 22.43
CA THR A 44 -0.74 13.02 23.17
C THR A 44 0.50 13.15 22.30
N GLU A 45 0.62 12.28 21.30
CA GLU A 45 1.68 12.38 20.30
C GLU A 45 1.11 12.07 18.91
N THR A 46 1.55 12.82 17.91
CA THR A 46 1.18 12.60 16.50
C THR A 46 2.44 12.58 15.64
N VAL A 47 2.65 11.50 14.90
CA VAL A 47 3.74 11.38 13.93
C VAL A 47 3.15 11.30 12.53
N ASN A 48 3.49 12.28 11.69
CA ASN A 48 3.09 12.33 10.30
C ASN A 48 4.33 12.34 9.40
N ILE A 49 4.57 11.22 8.71
CA ILE A 49 5.67 11.08 7.76
C ILE A 49 5.11 11.01 6.35
N SER A 50 5.69 11.78 5.45
CA SER A 50 5.37 11.77 4.02
C SER A 50 6.67 11.93 3.25
N LEU A 51 7.26 10.81 2.85
CA LEU A 51 8.49 10.78 2.06
C LEU A 51 8.13 10.44 0.61
N ASP A 52 8.18 11.44 -0.23
CA ASP A 52 8.10 11.29 -1.68
C ASP A 52 9.45 10.81 -2.28
N PRO A 53 9.54 10.54 -3.59
CA PRO A 53 10.81 10.09 -4.19
C PRO A 53 11.98 11.04 -3.97
N SER A 54 11.74 12.36 -3.91
CA SER A 54 12.78 13.36 -3.72
C SER A 54 13.34 13.30 -2.30
N LEU A 55 12.45 13.22 -1.31
CA LEU A 55 12.82 13.09 0.11
C LEU A 55 13.45 11.73 0.41
N LEU A 56 13.00 10.66 -0.24
CA LEU A 56 13.64 9.35 -0.16
C LEU A 56 15.06 9.38 -0.71
N GLY A 57 15.28 10.08 -1.84
CA GLY A 57 16.62 10.28 -2.41
C GLY A 57 17.55 11.05 -1.48
N LEU A 58 17.04 12.11 -0.83
CA LEU A 58 17.80 12.84 0.18
C LEU A 58 18.13 11.96 1.38
N ALA A 59 17.17 11.21 1.93
CA ALA A 59 17.40 10.30 3.04
C ALA A 59 18.46 9.24 2.71
N ALA A 60 18.43 8.68 1.48
CA ALA A 60 19.44 7.75 1.00
C ALA A 60 20.85 8.36 0.92
N GLY A 61 20.95 9.69 0.71
CA GLY A 61 22.20 10.42 0.69
C GLY A 61 22.93 10.48 2.04
N PHE A 62 22.21 10.35 3.15
CA PHE A 62 22.78 10.31 4.51
C PHE A 62 23.26 8.93 4.93
N LEU A 63 22.94 7.88 4.16
CA LEU A 63 23.35 6.51 4.46
C LEU A 63 24.80 6.27 4.02
N ASP A 64 25.59 5.65 4.89
CA ASP A 64 26.99 5.30 4.60
C ASP A 64 27.04 3.99 3.80
N SER A 65 27.43 4.09 2.53
CA SER A 65 27.55 2.93 1.66
C SER A 65 28.68 1.95 2.06
N SER A 66 29.58 2.34 2.98
CA SER A 66 30.60 1.45 3.54
C SER A 66 30.04 0.57 4.67
N ASN A 67 28.91 0.97 5.26
CA ASN A 67 28.18 0.18 6.23
C ASN A 67 27.22 -0.78 5.52
N PRO A 68 27.31 -2.11 5.70
CA PRO A 68 26.46 -3.09 5.02
C PRO A 68 24.95 -2.88 5.25
N ASP A 69 24.56 -2.45 6.46
CA ASP A 69 23.15 -2.22 6.80
C ASP A 69 22.60 -0.96 6.11
N ASP A 70 23.39 0.08 6.02
CA ASP A 70 23.04 1.31 5.33
C ASP A 70 23.02 1.10 3.80
N ALA A 71 23.98 0.35 3.26
CA ALA A 71 23.98 -0.04 1.85
C ALA A 71 22.72 -0.84 1.47
N ALA A 72 22.33 -1.80 2.30
CA ALA A 72 21.12 -2.57 2.10
C ALA A 72 19.85 -1.73 2.25
N THR A 73 19.82 -0.76 3.17
CA THR A 73 18.72 0.20 3.34
C THR A 73 18.62 1.12 2.12
N LYS A 74 19.74 1.60 1.61
CA LYS A 74 19.82 2.43 0.40
C LYS A 74 19.28 1.69 -0.84
N GLU A 75 19.66 0.42 -1.02
CA GLU A 75 19.15 -0.41 -2.11
C GLU A 75 17.62 -0.59 -2.01
N LEU A 76 17.10 -0.79 -0.80
CA LEU A 76 15.66 -0.91 -0.57
C LEU A 76 14.93 0.39 -0.92
N ILE A 77 15.43 1.54 -0.44
CA ILE A 77 14.84 2.86 -0.70
C ILE A 77 14.83 3.18 -2.20
N ALA A 78 15.86 2.77 -2.94
CA ALA A 78 15.95 3.03 -4.38
C ALA A 78 14.77 2.44 -5.20
N GLY A 79 14.14 1.38 -4.71
CA GLY A 79 12.94 0.78 -5.32
C GLY A 79 11.62 1.46 -4.94
N LEU A 80 11.63 2.35 -3.95
CA LEU A 80 10.42 2.96 -3.41
C LEU A 80 10.06 4.26 -4.14
N LYS A 81 8.75 4.51 -4.20
CA LYS A 81 8.14 5.74 -4.72
C LYS A 81 7.54 6.61 -3.62
N GLY A 82 7.47 6.09 -2.41
CA GLY A 82 7.00 6.84 -1.25
C GLY A 82 6.82 5.98 -0.01
N ILE A 83 6.94 6.64 1.16
CA ILE A 83 6.59 6.10 2.47
C ILE A 83 5.72 7.13 3.17
N TYR A 84 4.53 6.71 3.60
CA TYR A 84 3.55 7.54 4.28
C TYR A 84 3.17 6.86 5.59
N VAL A 85 3.36 7.56 6.71
CA VAL A 85 3.01 7.06 8.04
C VAL A 85 2.11 8.07 8.73
N ARG A 86 1.09 7.57 9.41
CA ARG A 86 0.27 8.30 10.36
C ARG A 86 0.24 7.48 11.63
N ASN A 87 0.74 8.06 12.71
CA ASN A 87 0.74 7.42 14.03
C ASN A 87 0.15 8.41 15.05
N TYR A 88 -0.67 7.88 15.95
CA TYR A 88 -1.35 8.62 17.00
C TYR A 88 -1.22 7.84 18.29
N THR A 89 -0.62 8.44 19.32
CA THR A 89 -0.46 7.85 20.65
C THR A 89 -1.41 8.54 21.63
N PHE A 90 -1.99 7.79 22.54
CA PHE A 90 -2.96 8.25 23.54
C PHE A 90 -2.53 7.85 24.95
N ASP A 91 -2.77 8.71 25.94
CA ASP A 91 -2.45 8.42 27.35
C ASP A 91 -3.35 7.33 27.94
N GLN A 92 -4.56 7.19 27.40
CA GLN A 92 -5.57 6.24 27.86
C GLN A 92 -6.09 5.40 26.70
N ASP A 93 -6.69 4.26 27.02
CA ASP A 93 -7.30 3.40 26.04
C ASP A 93 -8.36 4.17 25.25
N PHE A 94 -8.25 4.11 23.94
CA PHE A 94 -9.04 4.90 23.01
C PHE A 94 -9.81 4.02 22.02
N SER A 95 -11.08 4.33 21.82
CA SER A 95 -11.90 3.68 20.81
C SER A 95 -11.82 4.47 19.50
N TYR A 96 -11.25 3.87 18.47
CA TYR A 96 -11.03 4.52 17.19
C TYR A 96 -12.33 4.67 16.37
N PRO A 97 -12.56 5.82 15.73
CA PRO A 97 -13.70 6.00 14.84
C PRO A 97 -13.61 5.04 13.65
N SER A 98 -14.48 4.03 13.63
CA SER A 98 -14.49 3.02 12.57
C SER A 98 -14.65 3.64 11.18
N ALA A 99 -15.45 4.70 11.04
CA ALA A 99 -15.76 5.33 9.76
C ALA A 99 -14.52 5.82 9.00
N GLN A 100 -13.55 6.42 9.69
CA GLN A 100 -12.31 6.90 9.05
C GLN A 100 -11.39 5.75 8.66
N VAL A 101 -11.28 4.74 9.54
CA VAL A 101 -10.51 3.52 9.26
C VAL A 101 -11.14 2.76 8.08
N ASP A 102 -12.47 2.71 8.00
CA ASP A 102 -13.20 2.05 6.92
C ASP A 102 -13.01 2.75 5.57
N LEU A 103 -12.80 4.07 5.54
CA LEU A 103 -12.43 4.78 4.31
C LEU A 103 -11.08 4.31 3.77
N VAL A 104 -10.11 4.02 4.63
CA VAL A 104 -8.83 3.44 4.23
C VAL A 104 -9.01 1.99 3.80
N ARG A 105 -9.74 1.17 4.58
CA ARG A 105 -10.00 -0.23 4.26
C ARG A 105 -10.70 -0.42 2.91
N LYS A 106 -11.62 0.47 2.54
CA LYS A 106 -12.30 0.42 1.23
C LYS A 106 -11.34 0.55 0.04
N GLN A 107 -10.23 1.26 0.22
CA GLN A 107 -9.20 1.37 -0.82
C GLN A 107 -8.36 0.10 -0.94
N LEU A 108 -8.31 -0.71 0.13
CA LEU A 108 -7.55 -1.96 0.22
C LEU A 108 -8.36 -3.19 -0.24
N ALA A 109 -9.27 -2.98 -1.20
CA ALA A 109 -10.14 -4.03 -1.71
C ALA A 109 -9.50 -4.78 -2.89
N ALA A 110 -9.89 -6.07 -3.03
CA ALA A 110 -9.54 -6.86 -4.20
C ALA A 110 -10.15 -6.26 -5.48
N PRO A 111 -9.55 -6.47 -6.67
CA PRO A 111 -8.34 -7.28 -6.91
C PRO A 111 -7.03 -6.50 -6.71
N ALA A 112 -7.10 -5.19 -6.44
CA ALA A 112 -5.94 -4.30 -6.36
C ALA A 112 -5.02 -4.64 -5.19
N TRP A 113 -5.62 -4.95 -4.06
CA TRP A 113 -4.93 -5.29 -2.83
C TRP A 113 -5.32 -6.67 -2.34
N GLN A 114 -4.39 -7.36 -1.73
CA GLN A 114 -4.58 -8.64 -1.08
C GLN A 114 -4.17 -8.54 0.38
N ARG A 115 -5.02 -9.03 1.29
CA ARG A 115 -4.66 -9.09 2.70
C ARG A 115 -3.68 -10.24 2.92
N LEU A 116 -2.49 -9.89 3.39
CA LEU A 116 -1.40 -10.84 3.65
C LEU A 116 -1.45 -11.39 5.07
N VAL A 117 -1.72 -10.52 6.05
CA VAL A 117 -1.77 -10.86 7.47
C VAL A 117 -2.96 -10.18 8.13
N GLU A 118 -3.59 -10.89 9.04
CA GLU A 118 -4.54 -10.33 9.99
C GLU A 118 -4.28 -10.94 11.36
N VAL A 119 -4.01 -10.11 12.34
CA VAL A 119 -3.89 -10.47 13.75
C VAL A 119 -5.02 -9.80 14.50
N ASN A 120 -5.81 -10.57 15.22
CA ASN A 120 -6.84 -10.07 16.09
C ASN A 120 -6.64 -10.68 17.49
N ASN A 121 -6.06 -9.90 18.38
CA ASN A 121 -5.88 -10.29 19.77
C ASN A 121 -6.94 -9.61 20.64
N THR A 122 -7.98 -10.36 20.96
CA THR A 122 -9.13 -9.86 21.76
C THR A 122 -8.75 -9.61 23.23
N LYS A 123 -7.72 -10.26 23.74
CA LYS A 123 -7.24 -10.07 25.11
C LYS A 123 -6.55 -8.73 25.27
N ASP A 124 -5.69 -8.38 24.33
CA ASP A 124 -4.88 -7.17 24.37
C ASP A 124 -5.50 -6.05 23.54
N HIS A 125 -6.70 -6.27 22.98
CA HIS A 125 -7.41 -5.34 22.10
C HIS A 125 -6.57 -4.84 20.92
N THR A 126 -5.70 -5.69 20.38
CA THR A 126 -4.81 -5.37 19.27
C THR A 126 -5.37 -5.95 17.98
N HIS A 127 -5.45 -5.12 16.94
CA HIS A 127 -5.86 -5.55 15.61
C HIS A 127 -4.88 -5.01 14.56
N VAL A 128 -4.18 -5.92 13.89
CA VAL A 128 -3.21 -5.58 12.83
C VAL A 128 -3.61 -6.22 11.52
N GLN A 129 -3.64 -5.43 10.47
CA GLN A 129 -3.92 -5.88 9.11
C GLN A 129 -2.79 -5.41 8.19
N ILE A 130 -2.24 -6.34 7.41
CA ILE A 130 -1.21 -6.07 6.42
C ILE A 130 -1.73 -6.45 5.05
N TYR A 131 -1.65 -5.52 4.11
CA TYR A 131 -2.08 -5.68 2.73
C TYR A 131 -0.91 -5.46 1.77
N VAL A 132 -0.93 -6.18 0.66
CA VAL A 132 0.02 -6.02 -0.43
C VAL A 132 -0.72 -5.74 -1.73
N ALA A 133 -0.26 -4.75 -2.47
CA ALA A 133 -0.66 -4.53 -3.86
C ALA A 133 0.31 -5.26 -4.77
N VAL A 134 -0.22 -6.12 -5.65
CA VAL A 134 0.60 -6.90 -6.59
C VAL A 134 0.21 -6.54 -8.02
N ASP A 135 1.20 -6.18 -8.82
CA ASP A 135 1.05 -5.99 -10.27
C ASP A 135 2.03 -6.89 -11.00
N ARG A 136 1.50 -7.75 -11.89
CA ARG A 136 2.30 -8.71 -12.68
C ARG A 136 3.29 -9.54 -11.86
N GLY A 137 2.88 -9.96 -10.67
CA GLY A 137 3.69 -10.78 -9.77
C GLY A 137 4.73 -10.02 -8.94
N VAL A 138 4.77 -8.69 -9.04
CA VAL A 138 5.66 -7.83 -8.25
C VAL A 138 4.84 -7.09 -7.20
N ALA A 139 5.26 -7.14 -5.94
CA ALA A 139 4.70 -6.31 -4.89
C ALA A 139 5.09 -4.85 -5.15
N ASN A 140 4.10 -3.99 -5.38
CA ASN A 140 4.29 -2.57 -5.70
C ASN A 140 3.68 -1.63 -4.66
N GLY A 141 3.11 -2.16 -3.62
CA GLY A 141 2.58 -1.43 -2.47
C GLY A 141 2.39 -2.32 -1.26
N LEU A 142 2.61 -1.74 -0.09
CA LEU A 142 2.30 -2.33 1.20
C LEU A 142 1.48 -1.34 2.02
N ALA A 143 0.45 -1.84 2.69
CA ALA A 143 -0.32 -1.07 3.65
C ALA A 143 -0.43 -1.84 4.97
N ILE A 144 -0.25 -1.14 6.08
CA ILE A 144 -0.41 -1.67 7.42
C ILE A 144 -1.43 -0.79 8.14
N ILE A 145 -2.41 -1.41 8.78
CA ILE A 145 -3.32 -0.75 9.72
C ILE A 145 -3.16 -1.48 11.04
N ALA A 146 -2.65 -0.80 12.04
CA ALA A 146 -2.51 -1.30 13.40
C ALA A 146 -3.37 -0.47 14.35
N SER A 147 -4.18 -1.13 15.14
CA SER A 147 -5.03 -0.53 16.19
C SER A 147 -4.72 -1.23 17.49
N GLU A 148 -4.17 -0.50 18.42
CA GLU A 148 -3.85 -0.93 19.78
C GLU A 148 -4.58 -0.01 20.78
N PRO A 149 -4.75 -0.38 22.05
CA PRO A 149 -5.52 0.44 22.98
C PRO A 149 -5.07 1.90 23.07
N ARG A 150 -3.78 2.15 22.92
CA ARG A 150 -3.16 3.48 23.04
C ARG A 150 -2.39 3.95 21.84
N GLU A 151 -2.44 3.19 20.75
CA GLU A 151 -1.70 3.55 19.54
C GLU A 151 -2.50 3.16 18.29
N PHE A 152 -2.60 4.09 17.36
CA PHE A 152 -3.18 3.84 16.04
C PHE A 152 -2.17 4.21 14.96
N THR A 153 -1.83 3.24 14.12
CA THR A 153 -0.83 3.43 13.07
C THR A 153 -1.38 3.03 11.71
N ILE A 154 -1.15 3.87 10.73
CA ILE A 154 -1.30 3.52 9.31
C ILE A 154 0.03 3.75 8.61
N VAL A 155 0.48 2.74 7.86
CA VAL A 155 1.66 2.82 7.00
C VAL A 155 1.23 2.51 5.57
N ASN A 156 1.70 3.29 4.61
CA ASN A 156 1.61 2.98 3.19
C ASN A 156 2.99 3.13 2.55
N ILE A 157 3.52 2.05 2.02
CA ILE A 157 4.77 2.02 1.28
C ILE A 157 4.43 1.78 -0.19
N VAL A 158 4.94 2.63 -1.07
CA VAL A 158 4.68 2.60 -2.52
C VAL A 158 5.97 2.34 -3.27
N GLY A 159 5.96 1.44 -4.23
CA GLY A 159 7.11 1.11 -5.07
C GLY A 159 7.38 -0.39 -5.13
N ALA A 160 8.43 -0.79 -5.83
CA ALA A 160 8.85 -2.19 -5.89
C ALA A 160 9.37 -2.64 -4.52
N ILE A 161 8.63 -3.56 -3.90
CA ILE A 161 8.88 -4.01 -2.54
C ILE A 161 9.36 -5.45 -2.55
N ASP A 162 10.58 -5.64 -2.05
CA ASP A 162 11.07 -6.97 -1.68
C ASP A 162 10.63 -7.26 -0.24
N LEU A 163 9.60 -8.07 -0.10
CA LEU A 163 9.03 -8.40 1.21
C LEU A 163 10.05 -9.08 2.15
N ALA A 164 11.03 -9.81 1.60
CA ALA A 164 12.08 -10.42 2.41
C ALA A 164 13.06 -9.37 2.97
N LYS A 165 13.25 -8.27 2.25
CA LYS A 165 14.10 -7.15 2.69
C LYS A 165 13.37 -6.16 3.60
N LEU A 166 12.03 -6.15 3.58
CA LEU A 166 11.20 -5.19 4.32
C LEU A 166 11.45 -5.24 5.85
N ARG A 167 11.77 -6.42 6.40
CA ARG A 167 12.12 -6.58 7.81
C ARG A 167 13.28 -5.68 8.27
N ARG A 168 14.13 -5.23 7.35
CA ARG A 168 15.23 -4.29 7.65
C ARG A 168 14.76 -2.85 7.87
N LEU A 169 13.51 -2.53 7.51
CA LEU A 169 12.90 -1.22 7.75
C LEU A 169 12.14 -1.16 9.08
N GLU A 170 11.94 -2.30 9.75
CA GLU A 170 11.29 -2.34 11.06
C GLU A 170 12.02 -1.44 12.05
N GLY A 171 11.27 -0.58 12.74
CA GLY A 171 11.81 0.42 13.68
C GLY A 171 12.51 1.60 13.02
N LYS A 172 12.57 1.66 11.67
CA LYS A 172 13.06 2.81 10.90
C LYS A 172 11.89 3.54 10.25
N PHE A 173 11.99 4.84 10.06
CA PHE A 173 10.97 5.68 9.39
C PHE A 173 9.55 5.55 9.98
N GLY A 174 9.43 5.27 11.28
CA GLY A 174 8.11 5.11 11.93
C GLY A 174 7.38 3.81 11.57
N ILE A 175 8.05 2.86 10.92
CA ILE A 175 7.48 1.54 10.63
C ILE A 175 7.53 0.68 11.90
N PRO A 176 6.39 0.19 12.42
CA PRO A 176 6.37 -0.66 13.60
C PRO A 176 7.12 -1.96 13.35
N LYS A 177 7.56 -2.63 14.41
CA LYS A 177 8.10 -4.00 14.31
C LYS A 177 6.98 -4.92 13.86
N LEU A 178 7.21 -5.62 12.75
CA LEU A 178 6.27 -6.57 12.18
C LEU A 178 6.66 -7.97 12.67
N ASP A 179 5.93 -8.53 13.62
CA ASP A 179 6.08 -9.93 14.02
C ASP A 179 5.53 -10.85 12.91
N LEU A 180 6.21 -10.82 11.75
CA LEU A 180 5.88 -11.72 10.66
C LEU A 180 6.35 -13.14 11.03
N PRO A 181 5.50 -14.17 10.86
CA PRO A 181 5.88 -15.54 11.14
C PRO A 181 7.11 -15.91 10.30
N ASN A 182 8.16 -16.37 10.98
CA ASN A 182 9.36 -16.89 10.31
C ASN A 182 8.96 -18.12 9.51
N GLY A 183 9.08 -18.08 8.19
CA GLY A 183 8.77 -19.19 7.30
C GLY A 183 9.66 -20.44 7.47
N LYS A 184 10.26 -20.65 8.65
CA LYS A 184 11.13 -21.80 8.97
C LYS A 184 10.55 -22.78 10.00
N ASP A 185 9.39 -22.50 10.60
CA ASP A 185 8.83 -23.39 11.63
C ASP A 185 7.94 -24.52 11.07
N GLY A 186 8.06 -24.81 9.78
CA GLY A 186 7.37 -25.90 9.08
C GLY A 186 8.15 -27.20 8.94
N GLN A 187 9.23 -27.42 9.72
CA GLN A 187 9.89 -28.73 9.77
C GLN A 187 10.13 -29.16 11.21
N GLY A 188 9.26 -30.04 11.68
CA GLY A 188 9.60 -30.81 12.88
C GLY A 188 8.41 -31.24 13.74
N LYS A 189 7.60 -32.18 13.36
CA LYS A 189 7.42 -33.50 13.95
C LYS A 189 6.20 -34.20 13.37
#